data_fa1cf826ece5c9f5dcfc0dd94e08ce58
#
_entry.id   fa1cf826ece5c9f5dcfc0dd94e08ce58
#
_cell.length_a   1.000
_cell.length_b   1.000
_cell.length_c   1.000
_cell.angle_alpha   90.00
_cell.angle_beta   90.00
_cell.angle_gamma   90.00
#
_symmetry.space_group_name_H-M   'P 1'
#
loop_
_entity.id
_entity.type
_entity.pdbx_description
1 polymer ?
#
loop_
_entity_poly.entity_id
_entity_poly.type
_entity_poly.pdbx_seq_one_letter_code
_entity_poly.pdbx_strand_id
1 'polypeptide(L)'
;MKVMKILHIGQMIGGLDIYIRNSIVYNKVAENEYVIACGEEDKHQPVIKNGTEVQEIPIALYRSLNPFKDLKALIQTVKAIRREKPDVIHCHSAKGGIIGRTAGWITGVKTFYTPHAFSYLCTPSKLKRWVFMTIERLTRFETYVLACSESEQEMAIKEVGYSKEHALVWHNAVPDSSLERGKMVDKSEPYACYIGRPCYQKNPLFLLDVIKKVKDRGCNLKFILLGVGYHSPELDAMKAKMHEFGLEDSIRLEPWINHADCQEFVRKSLFYISTALYEGLPLAIIEAMANGKAIIASDVVGNKDCVRNGENGYLLHLDADAYADKIIQLVNDKELRTSMEKKSRALFLEEFFIENRIKYLQNQYNMVYNLRYGGANLVLLKTNIDNVILVSVGYDTTLHHEERRVAA
;
A
#
# COMPACT_ATOMS: atom_id res chain seq x y z
N MET A 1 -28.32 -3.74 4.13
CA MET A 1 -27.52 -3.22 2.99
C MET A 1 -27.58 -4.25 1.87
N LYS A 2 -27.61 -3.81 0.61
CA LYS A 2 -27.56 -4.75 -0.52
C LYS A 2 -26.16 -5.37 -0.60
N VAL A 3 -26.09 -6.68 -0.85
CA VAL A 3 -24.83 -7.40 -1.12
C VAL A 3 -24.23 -6.85 -2.42
N MET A 4 -22.99 -6.37 -2.38
CA MET A 4 -22.27 -5.91 -3.56
C MET A 4 -21.27 -6.99 -4.00
N LYS A 5 -21.12 -7.16 -5.31
CA LYS A 5 -20.04 -7.98 -5.88
C LYS A 5 -18.87 -7.08 -6.30
N ILE A 6 -17.70 -7.29 -5.69
CA ILE A 6 -16.49 -6.50 -5.92
C ILE A 6 -15.44 -7.38 -6.62
N LEU A 7 -14.95 -6.90 -7.77
CA LEU A 7 -13.88 -7.56 -8.52
C LEU A 7 -12.55 -6.84 -8.27
N HIS A 8 -11.63 -7.50 -7.57
CA HIS A 8 -10.24 -7.04 -7.47
C HIS A 8 -9.43 -7.49 -8.68
N ILE A 9 -8.56 -6.61 -9.21
CA ILE A 9 -7.70 -6.90 -10.36
C ILE A 9 -6.26 -6.50 -10.00
N GLY A 10 -5.37 -7.47 -9.86
CA GLY A 10 -3.97 -7.22 -9.49
C GLY A 10 -3.15 -8.50 -9.35
N GLN A 11 -1.83 -8.37 -9.31
CA GLN A 11 -0.96 -9.50 -9.02
C GLN A 11 -0.95 -9.81 -7.52
N MET A 12 -1.25 -11.03 -7.12
CA MET A 12 -1.25 -11.47 -5.72
C MET A 12 0.18 -11.76 -5.23
N ILE A 13 1.02 -10.70 -5.12
CA ILE A 13 2.43 -10.83 -4.77
C ILE A 13 2.83 -9.76 -3.74
N GLY A 14 3.47 -10.19 -2.64
CA GLY A 14 4.06 -9.30 -1.64
C GLY A 14 3.05 -8.38 -0.96
N GLY A 15 3.36 -7.09 -0.84
CA GLY A 15 2.49 -6.13 -0.17
C GLY A 15 1.11 -5.98 -0.82
N LEU A 16 1.01 -6.23 -2.13
CA LEU A 16 -0.28 -6.16 -2.82
C LEU A 16 -1.19 -7.33 -2.45
N ASP A 17 -0.66 -8.55 -2.32
CA ASP A 17 -1.41 -9.69 -1.78
C ASP A 17 -1.94 -9.38 -0.37
N ILE A 18 -1.08 -8.86 0.51
CA ILE A 18 -1.46 -8.45 1.87
C ILE A 18 -2.59 -7.42 1.83
N TYR A 19 -2.49 -6.39 1.00
CA TYR A 19 -3.51 -5.35 0.89
C TYR A 19 -4.85 -5.90 0.42
N ILE A 20 -4.89 -6.67 -0.68
CA ILE A 20 -6.12 -7.25 -1.24
C ILE A 20 -6.73 -8.22 -0.22
N ARG A 21 -5.94 -9.11 0.36
CA ARG A 21 -6.36 -10.07 1.38
C ARG A 21 -6.97 -9.37 2.59
N ASN A 22 -6.30 -8.36 3.14
CA ASN A 22 -6.79 -7.61 4.29
C ASN A 22 -8.10 -6.86 3.97
N SER A 23 -8.19 -6.23 2.80
CA SER A 23 -9.41 -5.52 2.39
C SER A 23 -10.63 -6.44 2.24
N ILE A 24 -10.43 -7.71 1.94
CA ILE A 24 -11.48 -8.72 1.82
C ILE A 24 -11.80 -9.36 3.18
N VAL A 25 -10.78 -9.91 3.86
CA VAL A 25 -10.94 -10.74 5.06
C VAL A 25 -11.48 -9.92 6.24
N TYR A 26 -10.94 -8.71 6.42
CA TYR A 26 -11.35 -7.84 7.54
C TYR A 26 -12.61 -7.03 7.25
N ASN A 27 -13.13 -7.01 6.02
CA ASN A 27 -14.37 -6.31 5.71
C ASN A 27 -15.60 -7.11 6.19
N LYS A 28 -15.87 -7.00 7.49
CA LYS A 28 -17.04 -7.58 8.16
C LYS A 28 -18.25 -6.62 8.22
N VAL A 29 -18.09 -5.39 7.68
CA VAL A 29 -19.12 -4.34 7.74
C VAL A 29 -20.29 -4.66 6.81
N ALA A 30 -20.03 -5.39 5.72
CA ALA A 30 -21.05 -5.79 4.75
C ALA A 30 -20.78 -7.23 4.26
N GLU A 31 -21.83 -7.93 3.90
CA GLU A 31 -21.80 -9.25 3.27
C GLU A 31 -21.51 -9.12 1.76
N ASN A 32 -20.37 -8.56 1.39
CA ASN A 32 -19.98 -8.43 0.00
C ASN A 32 -19.50 -9.75 -0.58
N GLU A 33 -19.79 -10.00 -1.86
CA GLU A 33 -19.15 -11.02 -2.66
C GLU A 33 -17.86 -10.47 -3.26
N TYR A 34 -16.81 -11.30 -3.27
CA TYR A 34 -15.51 -10.91 -3.82
C TYR A 34 -15.07 -11.90 -4.89
N VAL A 35 -14.45 -11.36 -5.94
CA VAL A 35 -13.74 -12.12 -6.97
C VAL A 35 -12.39 -11.47 -7.19
N ILE A 36 -11.35 -12.26 -7.43
CA ILE A 36 -10.00 -11.77 -7.67
C ILE A 36 -9.55 -12.20 -9.06
N ALA A 37 -9.27 -11.24 -9.96
CA ALA A 37 -8.57 -11.51 -11.22
C ALA A 37 -7.07 -11.30 -10.99
N CYS A 38 -6.30 -12.41 -10.92
CA CYS A 38 -4.87 -12.43 -10.58
C CYS A 38 -4.01 -12.95 -11.73
N GLY A 39 -2.69 -12.82 -11.59
CA GLY A 39 -1.76 -13.32 -12.60
C GLY A 39 -1.74 -14.84 -12.66
N GLU A 40 -1.69 -15.41 -13.88
CA GLU A 40 -1.61 -16.88 -14.12
C GLU A 40 -0.40 -17.53 -13.41
N GLU A 41 0.66 -16.76 -13.11
CA GLU A 41 1.89 -17.25 -12.48
C GLU A 41 2.01 -16.82 -11.01
N ASP A 42 1.01 -16.16 -10.44
CA ASP A 42 1.02 -15.72 -9.05
C ASP A 42 1.00 -16.94 -8.12
N LYS A 43 1.91 -16.94 -7.15
CA LYS A 43 2.01 -18.00 -6.14
C LYS A 43 1.67 -17.43 -4.78
N HIS A 44 0.46 -17.66 -4.34
CA HIS A 44 -0.04 -17.21 -3.03
C HIS A 44 -0.99 -18.27 -2.44
N GLN A 45 -1.27 -18.14 -1.16
CA GLN A 45 -2.30 -18.96 -0.52
C GLN A 45 -3.69 -18.44 -0.92
N PRO A 46 -4.71 -19.30 -1.03
CA PRO A 46 -6.07 -18.86 -1.28
C PRO A 46 -6.53 -17.81 -0.26
N VAL A 47 -7.37 -16.89 -0.70
CA VAL A 47 -8.01 -15.92 0.20
C VAL A 47 -9.26 -16.55 0.78
N ILE A 48 -9.30 -16.71 2.10
CA ILE A 48 -10.44 -17.31 2.80
C ILE A 48 -11.23 -16.20 3.49
N LYS A 49 -12.53 -16.09 3.17
CA LYS A 49 -13.47 -15.19 3.85
C LYS A 49 -14.61 -15.99 4.46
N ASN A 50 -14.84 -15.84 5.76
CA ASN A 50 -15.91 -16.53 6.49
C ASN A 50 -15.91 -18.08 6.26
N GLY A 51 -14.73 -18.68 6.18
CA GLY A 51 -14.55 -20.11 5.96
C GLY A 51 -14.71 -20.57 4.49
N THR A 52 -14.97 -19.65 3.56
CA THR A 52 -15.13 -19.96 2.13
C THR A 52 -13.98 -19.34 1.34
N GLU A 53 -13.45 -20.09 0.37
CA GLU A 53 -12.45 -19.60 -0.55
C GLU A 53 -13.05 -18.57 -1.51
N VAL A 54 -12.36 -17.43 -1.65
CA VAL A 54 -12.74 -16.38 -2.60
C VAL A 54 -12.40 -16.85 -4.00
N GLN A 55 -13.34 -16.71 -4.93
CA GLN A 55 -13.16 -17.09 -6.32
C GLN A 55 -12.01 -16.32 -6.96
N GLU A 56 -11.06 -17.04 -7.57
CA GLU A 56 -9.96 -16.48 -8.34
C GLU A 56 -10.10 -16.79 -9.82
N ILE A 57 -9.73 -15.82 -10.65
CA ILE A 57 -9.76 -15.91 -12.11
C ILE A 57 -8.35 -15.60 -12.60
N PRO A 58 -7.59 -16.61 -13.07
CA PRO A 58 -6.28 -16.38 -13.63
C PRO A 58 -6.37 -15.61 -14.95
N ILE A 59 -5.58 -14.54 -15.08
CA ILE A 59 -5.45 -13.73 -16.29
C ILE A 59 -3.98 -13.56 -16.66
N ALA A 60 -3.67 -13.25 -17.91
CA ALA A 60 -2.31 -13.08 -18.43
C ALA A 60 -1.63 -11.80 -17.91
N LEU A 61 -1.69 -11.56 -16.60
CA LEU A 61 -1.14 -10.39 -15.92
C LEU A 61 0.29 -10.68 -15.46
N TYR A 62 1.27 -10.29 -16.25
CA TYR A 62 2.69 -10.50 -15.99
C TYR A 62 3.39 -9.17 -15.64
N ARG A 63 4.53 -9.23 -14.93
CA ARG A 63 5.31 -8.02 -14.62
C ARG A 63 5.99 -7.39 -15.83
N SER A 64 6.42 -8.21 -16.79
CA SER A 64 7.08 -7.72 -18.01
C SER A 64 6.10 -7.00 -18.93
N LEU A 65 6.55 -5.94 -19.60
CA LEU A 65 5.78 -5.28 -20.66
C LEU A 65 5.78 -6.18 -21.90
N ASN A 66 4.62 -6.64 -22.32
CA ASN A 66 4.43 -7.43 -23.52
C ASN A 66 3.05 -7.12 -24.11
N PRO A 67 2.97 -6.38 -25.22
CA PRO A 67 1.70 -5.92 -25.79
C PRO A 67 0.71 -7.05 -26.08
N PHE A 68 1.19 -8.22 -26.54
CA PHE A 68 0.30 -9.35 -26.83
C PHE A 68 -0.28 -9.99 -25.57
N LYS A 69 0.58 -10.17 -24.54
CA LYS A 69 0.11 -10.67 -23.24
C LYS A 69 -0.81 -9.67 -22.56
N ASP A 70 -0.51 -8.37 -22.66
CA ASP A 70 -1.31 -7.30 -22.09
C ASP A 70 -2.68 -7.18 -22.76
N LEU A 71 -2.75 -7.35 -24.11
CA LEU A 71 -4.01 -7.45 -24.83
C LEU A 71 -4.80 -8.70 -24.45
N LYS A 72 -4.13 -9.85 -24.31
CA LYS A 72 -4.76 -11.10 -23.82
C LYS A 72 -5.36 -10.87 -22.42
N ALA A 73 -4.61 -10.26 -21.51
CA ALA A 73 -5.08 -9.94 -20.16
C ALA A 73 -6.31 -9.01 -20.18
N LEU A 74 -6.32 -7.98 -21.03
CA LEU A 74 -7.46 -7.09 -21.19
C LEU A 74 -8.71 -7.85 -21.66
N ILE A 75 -8.59 -8.69 -22.71
CA ILE A 75 -9.69 -9.49 -23.22
C ILE A 75 -10.22 -10.46 -22.16
N GLN A 76 -9.34 -11.12 -21.42
CA GLN A 76 -9.71 -12.03 -20.33
C GLN A 76 -10.43 -11.27 -19.21
N THR A 77 -9.96 -10.08 -18.85
CA THR A 77 -10.57 -9.21 -17.83
C THR A 77 -11.96 -8.74 -18.26
N VAL A 78 -12.14 -8.29 -19.51
CA VAL A 78 -13.47 -7.91 -20.03
C VAL A 78 -14.44 -9.11 -20.03
N LYS A 79 -13.96 -10.31 -20.39
CA LYS A 79 -14.78 -11.53 -20.32
C LYS A 79 -15.15 -11.87 -18.88
N ALA A 80 -14.21 -11.75 -17.94
CA ALA A 80 -14.45 -11.95 -16.52
C ALA A 80 -15.52 -10.97 -15.97
N ILE A 81 -15.40 -9.68 -16.28
CA ILE A 81 -16.37 -8.66 -15.87
C ILE A 81 -17.77 -8.97 -16.42
N ARG A 82 -17.87 -9.35 -17.69
CA ARG A 82 -19.16 -9.69 -18.31
C ARG A 82 -19.82 -10.95 -17.72
N ARG A 83 -19.00 -11.93 -17.32
CA ARG A 83 -19.45 -13.17 -16.68
C ARG A 83 -19.86 -12.95 -15.23
N GLU A 84 -19.00 -12.32 -14.45
CA GLU A 84 -19.19 -12.13 -13.00
C GLU A 84 -20.16 -10.99 -12.69
N LYS A 85 -20.33 -10.02 -13.59
CA LYS A 85 -21.18 -8.84 -13.45
C LYS A 85 -20.96 -8.10 -12.13
N PRO A 86 -19.71 -7.71 -11.82
CA PRO A 86 -19.42 -7.02 -10.57
C PRO A 86 -20.11 -5.66 -10.53
N ASP A 87 -20.49 -5.25 -9.33
CA ASP A 87 -21.03 -3.92 -9.07
C ASP A 87 -19.91 -2.86 -9.12
N VAL A 88 -18.72 -3.22 -8.63
CA VAL A 88 -17.53 -2.37 -8.53
C VAL A 88 -16.30 -3.15 -8.95
N ILE A 89 -15.39 -2.49 -9.66
CA ILE A 89 -14.04 -2.98 -9.93
C ILE A 89 -13.07 -2.21 -9.03
N HIS A 90 -12.11 -2.91 -8.41
CA HIS A 90 -10.98 -2.31 -7.72
C HIS A 90 -9.68 -2.86 -8.30
N CYS A 91 -8.99 -2.06 -9.10
CA CYS A 91 -7.75 -2.46 -9.76
C CYS A 91 -6.53 -1.85 -9.06
N HIS A 92 -5.42 -2.59 -9.10
CA HIS A 92 -4.26 -2.34 -8.26
C HIS A 92 -2.96 -2.30 -9.04
N SER A 93 -2.03 -1.44 -8.60
CA SER A 93 -0.70 -1.24 -9.18
C SER A 93 -0.74 -0.81 -10.65
N ALA A 94 0.42 -0.54 -11.24
CA ALA A 94 0.52 -0.01 -12.60
C ALA A 94 -0.22 -0.85 -13.64
N LYS A 95 0.11 -2.15 -13.72
CA LYS A 95 -0.38 -3.01 -14.79
C LYS A 95 -1.84 -3.44 -14.59
N GLY A 96 -2.19 -3.88 -13.38
CA GLY A 96 -3.57 -4.18 -13.01
C GLY A 96 -4.44 -2.93 -13.13
N GLY A 97 -3.88 -1.76 -12.80
CA GLY A 97 -4.54 -0.47 -12.95
C GLY A 97 -4.85 -0.10 -14.40
N ILE A 98 -3.90 -0.25 -15.32
CA ILE A 98 -4.13 0.04 -16.75
C ILE A 98 -5.20 -0.92 -17.32
N ILE A 99 -5.04 -2.22 -17.09
CA ILE A 99 -5.96 -3.24 -17.59
C ILE A 99 -7.34 -3.09 -16.95
N GLY A 100 -7.41 -2.90 -15.64
CA GLY A 100 -8.68 -2.78 -14.93
C GLY A 100 -9.44 -1.52 -15.28
N ARG A 101 -8.78 -0.35 -15.35
CA ARG A 101 -9.41 0.91 -15.77
C ARG A 101 -9.94 0.83 -17.20
N THR A 102 -9.13 0.27 -18.12
CA THR A 102 -9.56 0.10 -19.52
C THR A 102 -10.73 -0.86 -19.64
N ALA A 103 -10.69 -2.01 -18.94
CA ALA A 103 -11.77 -2.97 -18.94
C ALA A 103 -13.05 -2.41 -18.30
N GLY A 104 -12.92 -1.65 -17.22
CA GLY A 104 -14.03 -0.94 -16.57
C GLY A 104 -14.69 0.07 -17.51
N TRP A 105 -13.90 0.87 -18.21
CA TRP A 105 -14.39 1.80 -19.23
C TRP A 105 -15.13 1.08 -20.36
N ILE A 106 -14.57 -0.01 -20.92
CA ILE A 106 -15.22 -0.80 -21.98
C ILE A 106 -16.57 -1.40 -21.52
N THR A 107 -16.65 -1.80 -20.25
CA THR A 107 -17.83 -2.51 -19.73
C THR A 107 -18.82 -1.59 -18.98
N GLY A 108 -18.48 -0.31 -18.79
CA GLY A 108 -19.30 0.66 -18.07
C GLY A 108 -19.40 0.39 -16.56
N VAL A 109 -18.49 -0.42 -15.99
CA VAL A 109 -18.47 -0.71 -14.55
C VAL A 109 -17.61 0.33 -13.83
N LYS A 110 -18.16 0.92 -12.76
CA LYS A 110 -17.44 1.90 -11.93
C LYS A 110 -16.18 1.27 -11.33
N THR A 111 -15.06 1.98 -11.44
CA THR A 111 -13.74 1.43 -11.17
C THR A 111 -12.97 2.30 -10.20
N PHE A 112 -12.46 1.67 -9.13
CA PHE A 112 -11.40 2.20 -8.29
C PHE A 112 -10.02 1.78 -8.80
N TYR A 113 -9.07 2.66 -8.64
CA TYR A 113 -7.66 2.40 -8.91
C TYR A 113 -6.80 2.78 -7.70
N THR A 114 -6.09 1.81 -7.15
CA THR A 114 -5.07 2.06 -6.13
C THR A 114 -3.68 1.86 -6.74
N PRO A 115 -2.87 2.94 -6.87
CA PRO A 115 -1.55 2.87 -7.50
C PRO A 115 -0.54 2.02 -6.74
N HIS A 116 -0.53 2.06 -5.40
CA HIS A 116 0.52 1.49 -4.53
C HIS A 116 1.92 2.03 -4.90
N ALA A 117 2.05 3.32 -5.01
CA ALA A 117 3.07 4.12 -5.66
C ALA A 117 2.92 4.17 -7.19
N PHE A 118 2.79 5.36 -7.73
CA PHE A 118 2.62 5.57 -9.18
C PHE A 118 3.80 5.02 -9.98
N SER A 119 3.51 4.41 -11.11
CA SER A 119 4.47 3.73 -11.98
C SER A 119 5.62 4.61 -12.45
N TYR A 120 5.40 5.89 -12.65
CA TYR A 120 6.43 6.82 -13.11
C TYR A 120 7.53 7.10 -12.07
N LEU A 121 7.33 6.70 -10.81
CA LEU A 121 8.36 6.77 -9.75
C LEU A 121 9.38 5.62 -9.84
N CYS A 122 9.05 4.51 -10.52
CA CYS A 122 9.84 3.29 -10.52
C CYS A 122 11.15 3.35 -11.33
N THR A 123 11.48 4.50 -11.91
CA THR A 123 12.63 4.65 -12.81
C THR A 123 13.31 6.01 -12.67
N PRO A 124 14.66 6.06 -12.70
CA PRO A 124 15.41 7.32 -12.76
C PRO A 124 15.40 7.93 -14.18
N SER A 125 15.06 7.17 -15.21
CA SER A 125 15.05 7.63 -16.60
C SER A 125 13.93 8.64 -16.86
N LYS A 126 14.28 9.89 -17.21
CA LYS A 126 13.31 10.95 -17.53
C LYS A 126 12.34 10.55 -18.65
N LEU A 127 12.83 9.86 -19.70
CA LEU A 127 12.00 9.40 -20.81
C LEU A 127 10.99 8.34 -20.37
N LYS A 128 11.44 7.31 -19.62
CA LYS A 128 10.54 6.29 -19.09
C LYS A 128 9.51 6.90 -18.13
N ARG A 129 9.94 7.82 -17.26
CA ARG A 129 9.06 8.55 -16.35
C ARG A 129 7.98 9.31 -17.13
N TRP A 130 8.35 10.01 -18.20
CA TRP A 130 7.40 10.72 -19.06
C TRP A 130 6.40 9.75 -19.73
N VAL A 131 6.87 8.62 -20.27
CA VAL A 131 6.00 7.59 -20.87
C VAL A 131 5.00 7.05 -19.83
N PHE A 132 5.48 6.65 -18.65
CA PHE A 132 4.59 6.11 -17.61
C PHE A 132 3.59 7.15 -17.10
N MET A 133 4.02 8.41 -16.92
CA MET A 133 3.13 9.50 -16.57
C MET A 133 2.05 9.73 -17.65
N THR A 134 2.44 9.67 -18.92
CA THR A 134 1.49 9.80 -20.04
C THR A 134 0.47 8.67 -20.03
N ILE A 135 0.90 7.43 -19.79
CA ILE A 135 0.00 6.28 -19.68
C ILE A 135 -0.98 6.47 -18.50
N GLU A 136 -0.48 6.88 -17.32
CA GLU A 136 -1.34 7.15 -16.15
C GLU A 136 -2.40 8.21 -16.47
N ARG A 137 -2.02 9.28 -17.16
CA ARG A 137 -2.95 10.37 -17.57
C ARG A 137 -3.98 9.91 -18.58
N LEU A 138 -3.58 9.16 -19.59
CA LEU A 138 -4.47 8.70 -20.67
C LEU A 138 -5.47 7.63 -20.19
N THR A 139 -5.07 6.80 -19.23
CA THR A 139 -5.91 5.72 -18.72
C THR A 139 -6.72 6.10 -17.48
N ARG A 140 -6.79 7.38 -17.11
CA ARG A 140 -7.65 7.84 -16.00
C ARG A 140 -9.12 7.50 -16.21
N PHE A 141 -9.62 7.72 -17.44
CA PHE A 141 -11.05 7.60 -17.77
C PHE A 141 -11.94 8.29 -16.70
N GLU A 142 -13.11 7.77 -16.45
CA GLU A 142 -14.01 8.20 -15.35
C GLU A 142 -13.82 7.31 -14.11
N THR A 143 -12.58 7.06 -13.70
CA THR A 143 -12.28 6.20 -12.57
C THR A 143 -11.97 7.00 -11.30
N TYR A 144 -12.18 6.38 -10.15
CA TYR A 144 -11.78 6.94 -8.86
C TYR A 144 -10.39 6.42 -8.50
N VAL A 145 -9.43 7.31 -8.28
CA VAL A 145 -8.20 6.89 -7.62
C VAL A 145 -8.47 6.79 -6.12
N LEU A 146 -8.14 5.65 -5.54
CA LEU A 146 -8.17 5.40 -4.10
C LEU A 146 -6.73 5.31 -3.62
N ALA A 147 -6.15 6.48 -3.34
CA ALA A 147 -4.78 6.61 -2.91
C ALA A 147 -4.55 5.95 -1.55
N CYS A 148 -3.36 5.37 -1.34
CA CYS A 148 -2.96 4.77 -0.08
C CYS A 148 -2.64 5.81 1.00
N SER A 149 -2.32 7.05 0.60
CA SER A 149 -1.90 8.14 1.49
C SER A 149 -2.32 9.50 0.94
N GLU A 150 -2.30 10.52 1.80
CA GLU A 150 -2.56 11.91 1.40
C GLU A 150 -1.52 12.40 0.38
N SER A 151 -0.26 12.04 0.56
CA SER A 151 0.79 12.43 -0.38
C SER A 151 0.64 11.76 -1.74
N GLU A 152 0.14 10.51 -1.81
CA GLU A 152 -0.20 9.85 -3.07
C GLU A 152 -1.45 10.47 -3.72
N GLN A 153 -2.46 10.87 -2.92
CA GLN A 153 -3.62 11.63 -3.40
C GLN A 153 -3.20 12.97 -4.01
N GLU A 154 -2.31 13.69 -3.34
CA GLU A 154 -1.80 14.96 -3.83
C GLU A 154 -1.11 14.79 -5.20
N MET A 155 -0.32 13.72 -5.38
CA MET A 155 0.28 13.37 -6.67
C MET A 155 -0.79 13.01 -7.72
N ALA A 156 -1.83 12.26 -7.34
CA ALA A 156 -2.93 11.95 -8.24
C ALA A 156 -3.59 13.22 -8.79
N ILE A 157 -3.80 14.22 -7.94
CA ILE A 157 -4.42 15.50 -8.33
C ILE A 157 -3.43 16.36 -9.12
N LYS A 158 -2.24 16.64 -8.57
CA LYS A 158 -1.31 17.63 -9.12
C LYS A 158 -0.54 17.14 -10.33
N GLU A 159 -0.12 15.86 -10.33
CA GLU A 159 0.74 15.33 -11.36
C GLU A 159 -0.03 14.51 -12.41
N VAL A 160 -0.92 13.61 -11.98
CA VAL A 160 -1.70 12.78 -12.90
C VAL A 160 -2.91 13.51 -13.45
N GLY A 161 -3.51 14.42 -12.66
CA GLY A 161 -4.61 15.29 -13.07
C GLY A 161 -6.00 14.70 -12.81
N TYR A 162 -6.17 13.92 -11.74
CA TYR A 162 -7.49 13.59 -11.22
C TYR A 162 -8.16 14.83 -10.62
N SER A 163 -9.48 14.94 -10.72
CA SER A 163 -10.22 15.95 -9.96
C SER A 163 -10.27 15.56 -8.48
N LYS A 164 -10.50 16.54 -7.59
CA LYS A 164 -10.59 16.28 -6.14
C LYS A 164 -11.70 15.28 -5.79
N GLU A 165 -12.79 15.31 -6.54
CA GLU A 165 -13.95 14.43 -6.35
C GLU A 165 -13.66 12.98 -6.76
N HIS A 166 -12.67 12.78 -7.64
CA HIS A 166 -12.23 11.46 -8.10
C HIS A 166 -10.94 10.97 -7.44
N ALA A 167 -10.34 11.77 -6.56
CA ALA A 167 -9.14 11.44 -5.82
C ALA A 167 -9.47 11.22 -4.34
N LEU A 168 -9.68 9.96 -3.97
CA LEU A 168 -10.06 9.53 -2.63
C LEU A 168 -8.84 8.97 -1.89
N VAL A 169 -8.92 8.88 -0.56
CA VAL A 169 -7.90 8.26 0.27
C VAL A 169 -8.50 7.12 1.09
N TRP A 170 -7.80 6.02 1.13
CA TRP A 170 -7.94 5.00 2.14
C TRP A 170 -6.57 4.47 2.51
N HIS A 171 -6.12 4.82 3.72
CA HIS A 171 -4.81 4.40 4.21
C HIS A 171 -4.69 2.87 4.20
N ASN A 172 -3.54 2.39 3.75
CA ASN A 172 -3.18 1.00 4.01
C ASN A 172 -3.33 0.72 5.49
N ALA A 173 -3.94 -0.40 5.81
CA ALA A 173 -4.17 -0.82 7.17
C ALA A 173 -3.84 -2.30 7.33
N VAL A 174 -3.34 -2.68 8.50
CA VAL A 174 -2.95 -4.04 8.80
C VAL A 174 -3.57 -4.51 10.13
N PRO A 175 -3.70 -5.83 10.34
CA PRO A 175 -4.08 -6.37 11.64
C PRO A 175 -2.99 -6.07 12.69
N ASP A 176 -3.34 -6.25 13.94
CA ASP A 176 -2.37 -6.09 15.04
C ASP A 176 -1.38 -7.26 15.09
N SER A 177 -0.26 -7.10 14.41
CA SER A 177 0.81 -8.09 14.37
C SER A 177 1.59 -8.24 15.68
N SER A 178 1.39 -7.35 16.66
CA SER A 178 2.06 -7.46 17.96
C SER A 178 1.66 -8.71 18.73
N LEU A 179 0.52 -9.30 18.38
CA LEU A 179 0.00 -10.54 18.99
C LEU A 179 0.51 -11.81 18.28
N GLU A 180 1.04 -11.67 17.07
CA GLU A 180 1.59 -12.81 16.34
C GLU A 180 2.85 -13.35 17.01
N ARG A 181 3.05 -14.65 16.92
CA ARG A 181 4.25 -15.33 17.44
C ARG A 181 4.90 -16.12 16.33
N GLY A 182 6.13 -15.75 16.02
CA GLY A 182 7.01 -16.45 15.09
C GLY A 182 8.01 -17.35 15.83
N LYS A 183 8.92 -17.92 15.05
CA LYS A 183 10.03 -18.68 15.61
C LYS A 183 10.92 -17.79 16.48
N MET A 184 11.47 -18.35 17.52
CA MET A 184 12.41 -17.64 18.40
C MET A 184 13.59 -17.11 17.60
N VAL A 185 13.80 -15.80 17.66
CA VAL A 185 14.98 -15.10 17.14
C VAL A 185 15.97 -14.96 18.28
N ASP A 186 17.22 -15.32 18.06
CA ASP A 186 18.27 -15.11 19.04
C ASP A 186 18.46 -13.62 19.33
N LYS A 187 18.52 -13.27 20.62
CA LYS A 187 18.66 -11.89 21.11
C LYS A 187 20.07 -11.56 21.58
N SER A 188 21.06 -12.33 21.19
CA SER A 188 22.42 -12.16 21.71
C SER A 188 22.99 -10.75 21.50
N GLU A 189 22.56 -10.05 20.44
CA GLU A 189 23.04 -8.71 20.11
C GLU A 189 21.87 -7.77 19.72
N PRO A 190 21.92 -6.47 20.09
CA PRO A 190 20.95 -5.49 19.64
C PRO A 190 21.05 -5.24 18.13
N TYR A 191 19.91 -5.10 17.45
CA TYR A 191 19.89 -4.87 16.02
C TYR A 191 18.78 -3.90 15.58
N ALA A 192 18.98 -3.27 14.41
CA ALA A 192 17.94 -2.57 13.65
C ALA A 192 17.36 -3.50 12.58
N CYS A 193 16.06 -3.37 12.31
CA CYS A 193 15.34 -4.19 11.34
C CYS A 193 15.01 -3.39 10.07
N TYR A 194 15.17 -4.02 8.92
CA TYR A 194 14.76 -3.53 7.61
C TYR A 194 13.98 -4.62 6.89
N ILE A 195 12.86 -4.28 6.25
CA ILE A 195 12.07 -5.19 5.42
C ILE A 195 11.98 -4.66 4.01
N GLY A 196 12.53 -5.39 3.07
CA GLY A 196 12.44 -5.04 1.66
C GLY A 196 13.38 -5.86 0.80
N ARG A 197 12.88 -6.23 -0.37
CA ARG A 197 13.73 -6.87 -1.38
C ARG A 197 14.76 -5.86 -1.91
N PRO A 198 16.01 -6.28 -2.19
CA PRO A 198 17.00 -5.44 -2.84
C PRO A 198 16.58 -5.00 -4.25
N CYS A 199 16.08 -3.76 -4.36
CA CYS A 199 15.63 -3.18 -5.62
C CYS A 199 15.70 -1.63 -5.54
N TYR A 200 15.66 -0.97 -6.71
CA TYR A 200 15.72 0.49 -6.83
C TYR A 200 14.81 1.24 -5.85
N GLN A 201 13.54 0.84 -5.74
CA GLN A 201 12.59 1.47 -4.82
C GLN A 201 13.08 1.49 -3.38
N LYS A 202 13.62 0.38 -2.91
CA LYS A 202 14.03 0.19 -1.50
C LYS A 202 15.43 0.72 -1.20
N ASN A 203 16.21 1.07 -2.25
CA ASN A 203 17.51 1.72 -2.18
C ASN A 203 18.50 1.06 -1.20
N PRO A 204 18.79 -0.26 -1.35
CA PRO A 204 19.64 -0.98 -0.43
C PRO A 204 21.09 -0.50 -0.46
N LEU A 205 21.57 0.03 -1.60
CA LEU A 205 22.94 0.49 -1.72
C LEU A 205 23.20 1.72 -0.84
N PHE A 206 22.24 2.63 -0.72
CA PHE A 206 22.33 3.75 0.22
C PHE A 206 22.26 3.28 1.68
N LEU A 207 21.47 2.24 1.97
CA LEU A 207 21.48 1.65 3.32
C LEU A 207 22.85 1.16 3.72
N LEU A 208 23.64 0.59 2.79
CA LEU A 208 25.01 0.17 3.06
C LEU A 208 25.93 1.37 3.36
N ASP A 209 25.74 2.51 2.68
CA ASP A 209 26.49 3.74 3.00
C ASP A 209 26.19 4.19 4.44
N VAL A 210 24.92 4.15 4.84
CA VAL A 210 24.49 4.45 6.21
C VAL A 210 25.15 3.50 7.22
N ILE A 211 25.09 2.20 6.99
CA ILE A 211 25.65 1.19 7.90
C ILE A 211 27.19 1.36 8.01
N LYS A 212 27.84 1.66 6.90
CA LYS A 212 29.28 1.96 6.91
C LYS A 212 29.60 3.15 7.81
N LYS A 213 28.84 4.24 7.72
CA LYS A 213 29.00 5.42 8.59
C LYS A 213 28.77 5.10 10.07
N VAL A 214 27.75 4.28 10.38
CA VAL A 214 27.48 3.83 11.76
C VAL A 214 28.67 3.03 12.31
N LYS A 215 29.20 2.09 11.52
CA LYS A 215 30.36 1.28 11.88
C LYS A 215 31.61 2.14 12.07
N ASP A 216 31.90 3.06 11.14
CA ASP A 216 33.10 3.93 11.18
C ASP A 216 33.11 4.86 12.40
N ARG A 217 31.93 5.17 12.94
CA ARG A 217 31.77 5.95 14.18
C ARG A 217 31.82 5.09 15.46
N GLY A 218 32.19 3.80 15.32
CA GLY A 218 32.40 2.88 16.45
C GLY A 218 31.11 2.30 17.06
N CYS A 219 29.96 2.45 16.40
CA CYS A 219 28.72 1.86 16.88
C CYS A 219 28.57 0.42 16.36
N ASN A 220 28.60 -0.57 17.27
CA ASN A 220 28.52 -2.00 16.94
C ASN A 220 27.06 -2.52 16.84
N LEU A 221 26.18 -1.76 16.18
CA LEU A 221 24.83 -2.20 15.91
C LEU A 221 24.80 -3.21 14.77
N LYS A 222 24.04 -4.29 14.93
CA LYS A 222 23.73 -5.23 13.85
C LYS A 222 22.52 -4.74 13.04
N PHE A 223 22.46 -5.15 11.79
CA PHE A 223 21.33 -4.87 10.89
C PHE A 223 20.81 -6.18 10.33
N ILE A 224 19.51 -6.44 10.49
CA ILE A 224 18.85 -7.60 9.91
C ILE A 224 17.94 -7.13 8.77
N LEU A 225 18.27 -7.61 7.57
CA LEU A 225 17.59 -7.25 6.33
C LEU A 225 16.75 -8.43 5.86
N LEU A 226 15.43 -8.30 5.94
CA LEU A 226 14.44 -9.32 5.61
C LEU A 226 13.91 -9.17 4.19
N GLY A 227 13.60 -10.28 3.52
CA GLY A 227 12.99 -10.30 2.19
C GLY A 227 14.01 -10.33 1.06
N VAL A 228 15.20 -10.84 1.32
CA VAL A 228 16.30 -10.98 0.35
C VAL A 228 16.09 -12.23 -0.52
N GLY A 229 16.28 -12.12 -1.83
CA GLY A 229 16.32 -13.25 -2.76
C GLY A 229 15.32 -13.17 -3.89
N TYR A 230 14.04 -13.35 -3.62
CA TYR A 230 13.03 -13.33 -4.69
C TYR A 230 12.83 -11.92 -5.30
N HIS A 231 12.95 -11.82 -6.64
CA HIS A 231 12.88 -10.54 -7.37
C HIS A 231 13.75 -9.41 -6.77
N SER A 232 15.00 -9.72 -6.48
CA SER A 232 15.99 -8.82 -5.90
C SER A 232 17.05 -8.39 -6.94
N PRO A 233 16.74 -7.51 -7.90
CA PRO A 233 17.63 -7.18 -9.02
C PRO A 233 18.92 -6.48 -8.58
N GLU A 234 18.98 -5.90 -7.38
CA GLU A 234 20.17 -5.24 -6.84
C GLU A 234 20.94 -6.09 -5.81
N LEU A 235 20.58 -7.38 -5.66
CA LEU A 235 21.19 -8.24 -4.64
C LEU A 235 22.70 -8.44 -4.85
N ASP A 236 23.14 -8.66 -6.10
CA ASP A 236 24.54 -8.89 -6.39
C ASP A 236 25.37 -7.61 -6.18
N ALA A 237 24.86 -6.46 -6.62
CA ALA A 237 25.48 -5.16 -6.36
C ALA A 237 25.55 -4.85 -4.86
N MET A 238 24.49 -5.19 -4.12
CA MET A 238 24.43 -5.05 -2.67
C MET A 238 25.49 -5.92 -1.97
N LYS A 239 25.61 -7.21 -2.35
CA LYS A 239 26.62 -8.11 -1.78
C LYS A 239 28.05 -7.65 -2.09
N ALA A 240 28.30 -7.19 -3.33
CA ALA A 240 29.60 -6.66 -3.72
C ALA A 240 29.98 -5.43 -2.87
N LYS A 241 29.07 -4.48 -2.71
CA LYS A 241 29.29 -3.28 -1.88
C LYS A 241 29.43 -3.62 -0.39
N MET A 242 28.67 -4.61 0.09
CA MET A 242 28.80 -5.11 1.46
C MET A 242 30.19 -5.66 1.73
N HIS A 243 30.76 -6.41 0.77
CA HIS A 243 32.11 -6.92 0.83
C HIS A 243 33.16 -5.79 0.74
N GLU A 244 33.03 -4.89 -0.21
CA GLU A 244 33.90 -3.71 -0.36
C GLU A 244 34.02 -2.90 0.94
N PHE A 245 32.90 -2.76 1.67
CA PHE A 245 32.82 -1.98 2.92
C PHE A 245 33.17 -2.83 4.17
N GLY A 246 33.39 -4.12 4.02
CA GLY A 246 33.66 -5.05 5.14
C GLY A 246 32.51 -5.10 6.14
N LEU A 247 31.26 -5.23 5.66
CA LEU A 247 30.04 -5.17 6.47
C LEU A 247 29.44 -6.54 6.79
N GLU A 248 30.11 -7.63 6.43
CA GLU A 248 29.61 -9.00 6.61
C GLU A 248 29.25 -9.31 8.06
N ASP A 249 30.06 -8.84 9.01
CA ASP A 249 29.81 -9.02 10.44
C ASP A 249 28.73 -8.07 10.99
N SER A 250 28.39 -7.00 10.25
CA SER A 250 27.41 -5.99 10.68
C SER A 250 26.01 -6.29 10.15
N ILE A 251 25.89 -7.08 9.08
CA ILE A 251 24.64 -7.30 8.36
C ILE A 251 24.31 -8.78 8.28
N ARG A 252 23.09 -9.12 8.68
CA ARG A 252 22.48 -10.42 8.45
C ARG A 252 21.42 -10.30 7.37
N LEU A 253 21.56 -11.06 6.29
CA LEU A 253 20.58 -11.16 5.22
C LEU A 253 19.66 -12.34 5.45
N GLU A 254 18.37 -12.09 5.59
CA GLU A 254 17.36 -13.12 5.73
C GLU A 254 16.55 -13.27 4.44
N PRO A 255 16.35 -14.50 3.96
CA PRO A 255 15.53 -14.75 2.78
C PRO A 255 14.07 -14.40 3.04
N TRP A 256 13.21 -14.68 2.06
CA TRP A 256 11.77 -14.58 2.25
C TRP A 256 11.31 -15.62 3.27
N ILE A 257 10.77 -15.14 4.39
CA ILE A 257 10.25 -15.94 5.50
C ILE A 257 8.75 -15.70 5.65
N ASN A 258 8.05 -16.54 6.44
CA ASN A 258 6.64 -16.32 6.70
C ASN A 258 6.41 -15.04 7.53
N HIS A 259 5.18 -14.53 7.49
CA HIS A 259 4.83 -13.25 8.11
C HIS A 259 5.06 -13.24 9.63
N ALA A 260 4.67 -14.28 10.34
CA ALA A 260 4.84 -14.35 11.79
C ALA A 260 6.31 -14.32 12.22
N ASP A 261 7.19 -15.04 11.51
CA ASP A 261 8.64 -14.99 11.75
C ASP A 261 9.19 -13.57 11.44
N CYS A 262 8.72 -12.94 10.37
CA CYS A 262 9.11 -11.57 10.02
C CYS A 262 8.73 -10.59 11.13
N GLN A 263 7.50 -10.69 11.67
CA GLN A 263 7.04 -9.84 12.77
C GLN A 263 7.81 -10.10 14.07
N GLU A 264 8.31 -11.33 14.29
CA GLU A 264 9.18 -11.62 15.43
C GLU A 264 10.52 -10.88 15.34
N PHE A 265 11.14 -10.81 14.16
CA PHE A 265 12.34 -9.99 13.94
C PHE A 265 12.07 -8.52 14.20
N VAL A 266 10.97 -7.99 13.67
CA VAL A 266 10.60 -6.58 13.91
C VAL A 266 10.40 -6.31 15.39
N ARG A 267 9.63 -7.14 16.08
CA ARG A 267 9.31 -6.96 17.50
C ARG A 267 10.56 -6.96 18.41
N LYS A 268 11.58 -7.76 18.05
CA LYS A 268 12.82 -7.87 18.83
C LYS A 268 13.87 -6.84 18.46
N SER A 269 13.71 -6.13 17.34
CA SER A 269 14.63 -5.06 16.96
C SER A 269 14.57 -3.86 17.92
N LEU A 270 15.61 -3.05 17.92
CA LEU A 270 15.61 -1.76 18.63
C LEU A 270 14.67 -0.76 17.94
N PHE A 271 14.77 -0.67 16.63
CA PHE A 271 13.96 0.22 15.79
C PHE A 271 13.92 -0.31 14.36
N TYR A 272 13.03 0.27 13.56
CA TYR A 272 12.88 -0.04 12.14
C TYR A 272 13.53 1.05 11.27
N ILE A 273 14.18 0.65 10.16
CA ILE A 273 14.81 1.57 9.21
C ILE A 273 14.28 1.36 7.80
N SER A 274 14.07 2.46 7.07
CA SER A 274 13.71 2.49 5.65
C SER A 274 14.52 3.54 4.90
N THR A 275 15.07 3.16 3.75
CA THR A 275 15.81 4.05 2.84
C THR A 275 15.14 4.17 1.48
N ALA A 276 13.83 3.91 1.42
CA ALA A 276 13.07 3.89 0.18
C ALA A 276 13.14 5.24 -0.57
N LEU A 277 13.17 5.17 -1.90
CA LEU A 277 13.11 6.35 -2.77
C LEU A 277 11.67 6.87 -2.95
N TYR A 278 10.68 6.01 -2.77
CA TYR A 278 9.26 6.30 -2.86
C TYR A 278 8.46 5.10 -2.31
N GLU A 279 7.27 5.39 -1.79
CA GLU A 279 6.28 4.40 -1.36
C GLU A 279 4.86 4.91 -1.70
N GLY A 280 3.85 4.02 -1.70
CA GLY A 280 2.45 4.45 -1.69
C GLY A 280 2.03 4.78 -0.25
N LEU A 281 2.04 3.75 0.59
CA LEU A 281 2.02 3.80 2.06
C LEU A 281 2.61 2.48 2.56
N PRO A 282 3.80 2.47 3.17
CA PRO A 282 4.59 1.26 3.36
C PRO A 282 4.02 0.36 4.46
N LEU A 283 3.49 -0.81 4.09
CA LEU A 283 2.98 -1.79 5.04
C LEU A 283 4.04 -2.18 6.09
N ALA A 284 5.31 -2.29 5.68
CA ALA A 284 6.38 -2.67 6.60
C ALA A 284 6.64 -1.62 7.71
N ILE A 285 6.47 -0.32 7.43
CA ILE A 285 6.52 0.72 8.46
C ILE A 285 5.29 0.61 9.37
N ILE A 286 4.09 0.42 8.80
CA ILE A 286 2.86 0.26 9.57
C ILE A 286 2.94 -0.96 10.49
N GLU A 287 3.48 -2.08 10.00
CA GLU A 287 3.72 -3.30 10.79
C GLU A 287 4.76 -3.06 11.90
N ALA A 288 5.80 -2.29 11.64
CA ALA A 288 6.76 -1.89 12.65
C ALA A 288 6.13 -1.00 13.72
N MET A 289 5.24 -0.09 13.34
CA MET A 289 4.44 0.73 14.26
C MET A 289 3.47 -0.13 15.09
N ALA A 290 2.86 -1.16 14.47
CA ALA A 290 2.03 -2.14 15.19
C ALA A 290 2.82 -2.87 16.29
N ASN A 291 4.10 -3.15 16.05
CA ASN A 291 5.02 -3.72 17.03
C ASN A 291 5.65 -2.66 17.97
N GLY A 292 5.19 -1.42 17.92
CA GLY A 292 5.67 -0.34 18.78
C GLY A 292 7.14 0.00 18.53
N LYS A 293 7.60 0.08 17.28
CA LYS A 293 8.98 0.44 16.96
C LYS A 293 9.12 1.91 16.62
N ALA A 294 10.19 2.53 17.08
CA ALA A 294 10.64 3.81 16.55
C ALA A 294 11.06 3.64 15.08
N ILE A 295 10.83 4.65 14.26
CA ILE A 295 11.05 4.56 12.80
C ILE A 295 12.13 5.55 12.38
N ILE A 296 13.11 5.11 11.59
CA ILE A 296 14.00 5.99 10.83
C ILE A 296 13.70 5.77 9.34
N ALA A 297 13.22 6.79 8.66
CA ALA A 297 12.79 6.65 7.28
C ALA A 297 13.21 7.84 6.41
N SER A 298 13.33 7.61 5.10
CA SER A 298 13.52 8.67 4.12
C SER A 298 12.26 9.55 4.02
N ASP A 299 12.47 10.86 3.88
CA ASP A 299 11.39 11.85 3.68
C ASP A 299 10.89 11.80 2.24
N VAL A 300 10.03 10.82 1.97
CA VAL A 300 9.43 10.58 0.66
C VAL A 300 7.94 10.32 0.79
N VAL A 301 7.24 10.36 -0.35
CA VAL A 301 5.83 9.97 -0.48
C VAL A 301 5.59 8.62 0.19
N GLY A 302 4.56 8.52 0.98
CA GLY A 302 4.18 7.33 1.75
C GLY A 302 4.86 7.23 3.11
N ASN A 303 6.18 7.41 3.20
CA ASN A 303 6.88 7.38 4.50
C ASN A 303 6.45 8.56 5.39
N LYS A 304 6.35 9.77 4.82
CA LYS A 304 5.93 10.98 5.54
C LYS A 304 4.48 10.94 6.03
N ASP A 305 3.69 10.03 5.47
CA ASP A 305 2.31 9.83 5.91
C ASP A 305 2.22 8.88 7.12
N CYS A 306 3.26 8.07 7.38
CA CYS A 306 3.35 7.18 8.54
C CYS A 306 4.17 7.77 9.69
N VAL A 307 5.20 8.56 9.38
CA VAL A 307 6.17 9.01 10.37
C VAL A 307 5.96 10.49 10.71
N ARG A 308 5.73 10.76 11.97
CA ARG A 308 5.68 12.12 12.55
C ARG A 308 7.08 12.45 13.06
N ASN A 309 7.80 13.29 12.31
CA ASN A 309 9.21 13.58 12.57
C ASN A 309 9.44 14.11 14.01
N GLY A 310 10.30 13.44 14.77
CA GLY A 310 10.59 13.74 16.18
C GLY A 310 9.59 13.15 17.18
N GLU A 311 8.45 12.58 16.75
CA GLU A 311 7.44 12.00 17.64
C GLU A 311 7.50 10.48 17.71
N ASN A 312 7.31 9.79 16.58
CA ASN A 312 7.38 8.33 16.51
C ASN A 312 8.61 7.84 15.73
N GLY A 313 9.48 8.77 15.29
CA GLY A 313 10.68 8.46 14.54
C GLY A 313 11.26 9.70 13.88
N TYR A 314 12.10 9.46 12.86
CA TYR A 314 12.75 10.51 12.09
C TYR A 314 12.49 10.35 10.59
N LEU A 315 12.16 11.47 9.93
CA LEU A 315 12.13 11.60 8.48
C LEU A 315 13.40 12.34 8.05
N LEU A 316 14.19 11.71 7.18
CA LEU A 316 15.50 12.20 6.79
C LEU A 316 15.63 12.26 5.27
N HIS A 317 16.27 13.30 4.77
CA HIS A 317 16.77 13.26 3.40
C HIS A 317 17.80 12.14 3.26
N LEU A 318 18.08 11.71 2.04
CA LEU A 318 19.05 10.62 1.77
C LEU A 318 20.48 11.13 1.99
N ASP A 319 20.81 11.35 3.25
CA ASP A 319 22.11 11.73 3.78
C ASP A 319 22.59 10.68 4.78
N ALA A 320 23.66 9.97 4.44
CA ALA A 320 24.15 8.86 5.24
C ALA A 320 24.68 9.29 6.61
N ASP A 321 25.22 10.50 6.73
CA ASP A 321 25.71 11.04 7.99
C ASP A 321 24.54 11.38 8.92
N ALA A 322 23.47 12.02 8.41
CA ALA A 322 22.25 12.31 9.15
C ALA A 322 21.56 11.04 9.65
N TYR A 323 21.51 9.98 8.81
CA TYR A 323 20.99 8.68 9.23
C TYR A 323 21.83 8.06 10.35
N ALA A 324 23.17 8.08 10.20
CA ALA A 324 24.07 7.54 11.22
C ALA A 324 23.93 8.26 12.55
N ASP A 325 23.79 9.59 12.54
CA ASP A 325 23.54 10.38 13.77
C ASP A 325 22.28 9.92 14.50
N LYS A 326 21.16 9.75 13.76
CA LYS A 326 19.89 9.33 14.35
C LYS A 326 19.87 7.87 14.80
N ILE A 327 20.54 6.99 14.07
CA ILE A 327 20.75 5.60 14.47
C ILE A 327 21.52 5.55 15.80
N ILE A 328 22.67 6.22 15.89
CA ILE A 328 23.49 6.24 17.10
C ILE A 328 22.75 6.89 18.28
N GLN A 329 21.97 7.94 18.00
CA GLN A 329 21.12 8.56 19.00
C GLN A 329 20.11 7.55 19.57
N LEU A 330 19.36 6.84 18.71
CA LEU A 330 18.37 5.86 19.17
C LEU A 330 19.01 4.61 19.81
N VAL A 331 20.24 4.25 19.47
CA VAL A 331 20.96 3.18 20.16
C VAL A 331 21.28 3.57 21.60
N ASN A 332 21.78 4.79 21.80
CA ASN A 332 22.28 5.27 23.09
C ASN A 332 21.20 5.84 24.01
N ASP A 333 20.15 6.43 23.45
CA ASP A 333 19.06 7.06 24.21
C ASP A 333 17.84 6.14 24.29
N LYS A 334 17.80 5.31 25.33
CA LYS A 334 16.71 4.38 25.57
C LYS A 334 15.40 5.10 25.91
N GLU A 335 15.46 6.24 26.61
CA GLU A 335 14.27 6.97 27.04
C GLU A 335 13.57 7.59 25.82
N LEU A 336 14.34 8.26 24.96
CA LEU A 336 13.84 8.80 23.69
C LEU A 336 13.25 7.70 22.82
N ARG A 337 13.97 6.57 22.64
CA ARG A 337 13.47 5.44 21.85
C ARG A 337 12.16 4.90 22.42
N THR A 338 12.07 4.70 23.73
CA THR A 338 10.84 4.20 24.37
C THR A 338 9.66 5.19 24.22
N SER A 339 9.93 6.49 24.26
CA SER A 339 8.92 7.51 23.97
C SER A 339 8.39 7.39 22.55
N MET A 340 9.28 7.28 21.56
CA MET A 340 8.91 7.10 20.15
C MET A 340 8.16 5.77 19.90
N GLU A 341 8.56 4.70 20.57
CA GLU A 341 7.89 3.39 20.50
C GLU A 341 6.43 3.46 20.95
N LYS A 342 6.17 4.14 22.07
CA LYS A 342 4.81 4.38 22.57
C LYS A 342 3.98 5.20 21.59
N LYS A 343 4.57 6.23 21.01
CA LYS A 343 3.89 7.08 20.03
C LYS A 343 3.60 6.34 18.73
N SER A 344 4.54 5.53 18.23
CA SER A 344 4.32 4.64 17.07
C SER A 344 3.12 3.73 17.29
N ARG A 345 3.06 3.06 18.44
CA ARG A 345 1.95 2.17 18.76
C ARG A 345 0.61 2.90 18.83
N ALA A 346 0.58 4.10 19.43
CA ALA A 346 -0.63 4.91 19.51
C ALA A 346 -1.13 5.32 18.11
N LEU A 347 -0.25 5.83 17.26
CA LEU A 347 -0.57 6.21 15.88
C LEU A 347 -1.05 5.01 15.06
N PHE A 348 -0.44 3.83 15.22
CA PHE A 348 -0.92 2.62 14.57
C PHE A 348 -2.38 2.31 14.90
N LEU A 349 -2.72 2.31 16.18
CA LEU A 349 -4.08 2.00 16.65
C LEU A 349 -5.11 3.03 16.16
N GLU A 350 -4.72 4.28 16.04
CA GLU A 350 -5.57 5.38 15.59
C GLU A 350 -5.76 5.39 14.08
N GLU A 351 -4.66 5.27 13.30
CA GLU A 351 -4.67 5.58 11.88
C GLU A 351 -4.57 4.34 10.96
N PHE A 352 -3.99 3.22 11.43
CA PHE A 352 -3.61 2.09 10.56
C PHE A 352 -4.12 0.71 10.99
N PHE A 353 -4.84 0.62 12.10
CA PHE A 353 -5.42 -0.63 12.57
C PHE A 353 -6.63 -0.99 11.71
N ILE A 354 -6.57 -2.13 11.00
CA ILE A 354 -7.53 -2.50 9.95
C ILE A 354 -8.98 -2.56 10.46
N GLU A 355 -9.22 -3.07 11.67
CA GLU A 355 -10.56 -3.21 12.22
C GLU A 355 -11.25 -1.85 12.41
N ASN A 356 -10.49 -0.79 12.69
CA ASN A 356 -10.99 0.56 12.79
C ASN A 356 -11.14 1.25 11.42
N ARG A 357 -10.33 0.86 10.44
CA ARG A 357 -10.22 1.55 9.14
C ARG A 357 -11.08 0.93 8.04
N ILE A 358 -11.41 -0.35 8.12
CA ILE A 358 -12.10 -1.07 7.05
C ILE A 358 -13.49 -0.51 6.70
N LYS A 359 -14.18 0.08 7.68
CA LYS A 359 -15.46 0.76 7.46
C LYS A 359 -15.36 1.93 6.47
N TYR A 360 -14.22 2.61 6.42
CA TYR A 360 -14.01 3.72 5.49
C TYR A 360 -13.87 3.21 4.06
N LEU A 361 -13.18 2.08 3.82
CA LEU A 361 -13.14 1.42 2.53
C LEU A 361 -14.56 1.03 2.06
N GLN A 362 -15.34 0.42 2.95
CA GLN A 362 -16.72 0.05 2.64
C GLN A 362 -17.57 1.27 2.27
N ASN A 363 -17.37 2.40 2.95
CA ASN A 363 -18.08 3.64 2.62
C ASN A 363 -17.72 4.15 1.21
N GLN A 364 -16.46 4.02 0.78
CA GLN A 364 -16.05 4.37 -0.58
C GLN A 364 -16.77 3.48 -1.61
N TYR A 365 -16.84 2.17 -1.38
CA TYR A 365 -17.58 1.26 -2.24
C TYR A 365 -19.07 1.62 -2.30
N ASN A 366 -19.68 1.87 -1.15
CA ASN A 366 -21.09 2.28 -1.07
C ASN A 366 -21.38 3.57 -1.84
N MET A 367 -20.51 4.58 -1.72
CA MET A 367 -20.64 5.86 -2.43
C MET A 367 -20.70 5.62 -3.94
N VAL A 368 -19.73 4.91 -4.50
CA VAL A 368 -19.64 4.67 -5.95
C VAL A 368 -20.75 3.74 -6.45
N TYR A 369 -21.14 2.76 -5.63
CA TYR A 369 -22.29 1.90 -5.92
C TYR A 369 -23.59 2.73 -6.04
N ASN A 370 -23.85 3.62 -5.09
CA ASN A 370 -25.05 4.47 -5.09
C ASN A 370 -25.08 5.43 -6.28
N LEU A 371 -23.92 5.93 -6.73
CA LEU A 371 -23.83 6.73 -7.96
C LEU A 371 -24.20 5.96 -9.23
N ARG A 372 -24.09 4.63 -9.22
CA ARG A 372 -24.45 3.78 -10.35
C ARG A 372 -25.93 3.37 -10.35
N TYR A 373 -26.48 3.03 -9.19
CA TYR A 373 -27.78 2.39 -9.05
C TYR A 373 -28.79 3.22 -8.27
N GLY A 374 -28.36 4.22 -7.52
CA GLY A 374 -29.21 5.09 -6.74
C GLY A 374 -29.71 6.26 -7.57
N GLY A 375 -30.99 6.28 -7.92
CA GLY A 375 -31.63 7.54 -8.35
C GLY A 375 -31.51 8.55 -7.22
N ALA A 376 -30.82 9.66 -7.48
CA ALA A 376 -30.86 10.94 -6.77
C ALA A 376 -30.81 10.96 -5.22
N ASN A 377 -29.96 10.18 -4.57
CA ASN A 377 -29.60 10.45 -3.18
C ASN A 377 -28.08 10.61 -3.08
N LEU A 378 -27.61 11.82 -3.34
CA LEU A 378 -26.18 12.17 -3.21
C LEU A 378 -25.86 12.32 -1.73
N VAL A 379 -25.19 11.34 -1.13
CA VAL A 379 -24.57 11.46 0.18
C VAL A 379 -23.15 11.92 -0.04
N LEU A 380 -22.89 13.22 0.04
CA LEU A 380 -21.54 13.77 0.07
C LEU A 380 -20.93 13.55 1.47
N LEU A 381 -20.07 12.53 1.59
CA LEU A 381 -19.24 12.35 2.77
C LEU A 381 -17.98 13.23 2.61
N LYS A 382 -17.97 14.40 3.25
CA LYS A 382 -16.74 15.14 3.52
C LYS A 382 -16.08 14.49 4.74
N THR A 383 -14.98 13.79 4.52
CA THR A 383 -14.11 13.33 5.61
C THR A 383 -13.10 14.41 5.93
N ASN A 384 -13.36 15.21 6.96
CA ASN A 384 -12.29 15.81 7.77
C ASN A 384 -12.06 14.88 8.97
N ILE A 385 -10.83 14.76 9.40
CA ILE A 385 -10.35 13.83 10.43
C ILE A 385 -11.13 13.92 11.75
N ASP A 386 -11.84 15.03 12.00
CA ASP A 386 -12.55 15.29 13.27
C ASP A 386 -14.06 15.47 13.17
N ASN A 387 -14.70 15.49 11.98
CA ASN A 387 -16.16 15.64 11.91
C ASN A 387 -16.75 14.98 10.67
N VAL A 388 -17.49 13.89 10.87
CA VAL A 388 -18.35 13.29 9.85
C VAL A 388 -19.69 14.05 9.87
N ILE A 389 -19.90 14.97 8.93
CA ILE A 389 -21.21 15.58 8.72
C ILE A 389 -21.93 14.80 7.61
N LEU A 390 -22.93 14.02 8.00
CA LEU A 390 -23.90 13.43 7.07
C LEU A 390 -24.86 14.52 6.60
N VAL A 391 -24.69 15.01 5.39
CA VAL A 391 -25.70 15.86 4.74
C VAL A 391 -26.47 14.99 3.74
N SER A 392 -27.68 14.58 4.10
CA SER A 392 -28.62 13.99 3.16
C SER A 392 -29.38 15.12 2.44
N VAL A 393 -29.15 15.28 1.15
CA VAL A 393 -30.00 16.12 0.31
C VAL A 393 -31.04 15.20 -0.33
N GLY A 394 -32.21 15.11 0.28
CA GLY A 394 -33.38 14.44 -0.32
C GLY A 394 -33.95 15.31 -1.43
N TYR A 395 -33.93 14.84 -2.66
CA TYR A 395 -34.82 15.36 -3.70
C TYR A 395 -36.19 14.70 -3.52
N ASP A 396 -37.19 15.51 -3.17
CA ASP A 396 -38.57 15.07 -3.10
C ASP A 396 -39.09 14.88 -4.53
N THR A 397 -39.28 13.65 -4.94
CA THR A 397 -39.85 13.28 -6.26
C THR A 397 -41.32 13.54 -6.39
N THR A 398 -41.98 14.11 -5.37
CA THR A 398 -43.41 14.41 -5.41
C THR A 398 -43.75 15.73 -6.12
N LEU A 399 -42.78 16.63 -6.36
CA LEU A 399 -43.01 17.93 -6.99
C LEU A 399 -43.11 17.89 -8.53
N HIS A 400 -42.80 16.80 -9.20
CA HIS A 400 -42.93 16.72 -10.67
C HIS A 400 -44.24 16.18 -11.19
N HIS A 401 -45.20 15.81 -10.33
CA HIS A 401 -46.53 15.36 -10.76
C HIS A 401 -47.63 16.43 -10.77
N GLU A 402 -47.41 17.58 -10.12
CA GLU A 402 -48.45 18.65 -10.10
C GLU A 402 -48.28 19.69 -11.22
N GLU A 403 -47.12 19.91 -11.78
CA GLU A 403 -46.92 20.91 -12.85
C GLU A 403 -47.46 20.46 -14.24
N ARG A 404 -47.88 19.20 -14.41
CA ARG A 404 -48.50 18.72 -15.65
C ARG A 404 -50.03 18.78 -15.64
N ARG A 405 -50.68 19.30 -14.58
CA ARG A 405 -52.13 19.44 -14.52
C ARG A 405 -52.65 20.88 -14.67
N VAL A 406 -51.76 21.86 -14.89
CA VAL A 406 -52.14 23.28 -15.07
C VAL A 406 -51.91 23.78 -16.50
N ALA A 407 -51.46 22.92 -17.42
CA ALA A 407 -51.30 23.26 -18.84
C ALA A 407 -52.08 22.28 -19.75
N ALA A 408 -53.36 22.09 -19.51
CA ALA A 408 -54.30 21.48 -20.44
C ALA A 408 -55.66 22.19 -20.35
#